data_660ab2aacb0e1c9c23dd2929b80fba32
#
_entry.id   660ab2aacb0e1c9c23dd2929b80fba32
#
_cell.length_a   1.000
_cell.length_b   1.000
_cell.length_c   1.000
_cell.angle_alpha   90.00
_cell.angle_beta   90.00
_cell.angle_gamma   90.00
#
_symmetry.space_group_name_H-M   'P 1'
#
loop_
_entity.id
_entity.type
_entity.pdbx_description
1 polymer ?
#
loop_
_entity_poly.entity_id
_entity_poly.type
_entity_poly.pdbx_seq_one_letter_code
_entity_poly.pdbx_strand_id
1 'polypeptide(L)'
;MKKTLILSAFLSIGLLSAQFKVNIEAADSFSKKTAIAYTLEGAKYIPLKEANKKNGKWIIDVPKNYMGMMRVYFPENGKTVNLISENKDVAIKLTTNGYVISKIDFLDESNQKMTHMMQIQRKKNQTLPALLEIKKLYNDNSVFDKALESEIQLLENNNVATDNHPFIKYYLDNNRFAAGQENSKISTEEYIQFFANSGSMLESSSLLRPALVDFLRRTSPETIDSEVDKLLEKVNLKTSRGQLILAELLSIFEIYELEKQKEKYFGLASNLNYEVNGQLKTIVKAIKNTSISAVLPDYSFTSNVTNTKAKKLSGVKADKKVVLFWSSTCSHCLRELPIISENYQKLKKKNIEVIAFALDSNSELYKEKTASLPWINDTELKGWQSSYTETYNVRATPTYFVLDKNDKIIEKPTNFSAFLSTLE
;
A
#
# COMPACT_ATOMS: atom_id res chain seq x y z
N MET A 1 -24.95 -67.16 4.00
CA MET A 1 -24.14 -66.30 4.90
C MET A 1 -23.72 -65.01 4.15
N LYS A 2 -24.46 -63.96 4.39
CA LYS A 2 -24.14 -62.63 3.80
C LYS A 2 -23.28 -61.83 4.81
N LYS A 3 -22.05 -61.53 4.49
CA LYS A 3 -21.17 -60.63 5.28
C LYS A 3 -21.45 -59.21 4.91
N THR A 4 -22.03 -58.45 5.80
CA THR A 4 -22.24 -57.04 5.71
C THR A 4 -20.94 -56.33 6.14
N LEU A 5 -20.24 -55.67 5.20
CA LEU A 5 -19.11 -54.80 5.50
C LEU A 5 -19.67 -53.45 5.90
N ILE A 6 -19.51 -53.07 7.17
CA ILE A 6 -19.77 -51.70 7.66
C ILE A 6 -18.50 -50.86 7.38
N LEU A 7 -18.61 -49.99 6.39
CA LEU A 7 -17.58 -48.99 6.06
C LEU A 7 -17.82 -47.77 6.98
N SER A 8 -17.10 -47.72 8.10
CA SER A 8 -17.08 -46.55 8.97
C SER A 8 -16.24 -45.44 8.32
N ALA A 9 -16.92 -44.50 7.67
CA ALA A 9 -16.30 -43.26 7.23
C ALA A 9 -15.98 -42.37 8.46
N PHE A 10 -14.74 -42.34 8.88
CA PHE A 10 -14.21 -41.30 9.79
C PHE A 10 -14.25 -39.96 9.08
N LEU A 11 -15.29 -39.17 9.31
CA LEU A 11 -15.27 -37.75 9.05
C LEU A 11 -14.32 -37.12 10.08
N SER A 12 -13.05 -36.94 9.73
CA SER A 12 -12.17 -36.09 10.46
C SER A 12 -12.58 -34.63 10.19
N ILE A 13 -13.49 -34.12 11.01
CA ILE A 13 -13.71 -32.68 11.14
C ILE A 13 -12.41 -32.15 11.77
N GLY A 14 -11.48 -31.74 10.96
CA GLY A 14 -10.32 -30.97 11.39
C GLY A 14 -10.85 -29.68 12.01
N LEU A 15 -10.91 -29.62 13.32
CA LEU A 15 -11.04 -28.38 14.06
C LEU A 15 -9.78 -27.53 13.66
N LEU A 16 -9.95 -26.60 12.73
CA LEU A 16 -8.96 -25.55 12.47
C LEU A 16 -8.87 -24.70 13.74
N SER A 17 -8.07 -25.15 14.71
CA SER A 17 -7.73 -24.31 15.86
C SER A 17 -6.98 -23.10 15.36
N ALA A 18 -7.34 -21.91 15.88
CA ALA A 18 -6.57 -20.70 15.63
C ALA A 18 -5.13 -20.92 16.08
N GLN A 19 -4.17 -20.52 15.24
CA GLN A 19 -2.74 -20.56 15.61
C GLN A 19 -2.42 -19.50 16.66
N PHE A 20 -3.05 -18.33 16.56
CA PHE A 20 -3.01 -17.27 17.55
C PHE A 20 -4.23 -16.34 17.39
N LYS A 21 -4.42 -15.44 18.34
CA LYS A 21 -5.55 -14.49 18.35
C LYS A 21 -5.07 -13.05 18.38
N VAL A 22 -5.83 -12.18 17.73
CA VAL A 22 -5.70 -10.72 17.86
C VAL A 22 -6.91 -10.22 18.62
N ASN A 23 -6.70 -9.77 19.85
CA ASN A 23 -7.73 -9.25 20.74
C ASN A 23 -7.64 -7.72 20.79
N ILE A 24 -8.74 -7.04 20.46
CA ILE A 24 -8.78 -5.57 20.46
C ILE A 24 -9.94 -5.11 21.32
N GLU A 25 -9.67 -4.19 22.24
CA GLU A 25 -10.66 -3.55 23.09
C GLU A 25 -10.76 -2.06 22.77
N ALA A 26 -11.96 -1.56 22.57
CA ALA A 26 -12.26 -0.13 22.41
C ALA A 26 -13.68 0.20 22.84
N ALA A 27 -13.93 1.46 23.16
CA ALA A 27 -15.27 1.97 23.47
C ALA A 27 -16.25 1.77 22.29
N ASP A 28 -17.54 1.65 22.60
CA ASP A 28 -18.57 1.50 21.57
C ASP A 28 -18.75 2.78 20.72
N SER A 29 -18.38 3.94 21.25
CA SER A 29 -18.35 5.20 20.51
C SER A 29 -17.35 5.20 19.35
N PHE A 30 -16.32 4.32 19.39
CA PHE A 30 -15.33 4.20 18.32
C PHE A 30 -15.83 3.35 17.16
N SER A 31 -16.30 2.13 17.43
CA SER A 31 -16.90 1.24 16.44
C SER A 31 -17.70 0.15 17.15
N LYS A 32 -18.84 -0.22 16.59
CA LYS A 32 -19.77 -1.22 17.17
C LYS A 32 -19.83 -2.53 16.37
N LYS A 33 -19.31 -2.55 15.14
CA LYS A 33 -19.54 -3.63 14.20
C LYS A 33 -18.26 -4.46 14.00
N THR A 34 -17.69 -4.37 12.86
CA THR A 34 -16.71 -5.30 12.30
C THR A 34 -15.29 -4.74 12.38
N ALA A 35 -14.34 -5.62 12.64
CA ALA A 35 -12.91 -5.40 12.41
C ALA A 35 -12.40 -6.46 11.43
N ILE A 36 -11.54 -6.07 10.50
CA ILE A 36 -10.96 -6.95 9.48
C ILE A 36 -9.45 -6.95 9.64
N ALA A 37 -8.87 -8.14 9.87
CA ALA A 37 -7.43 -8.31 9.89
C ALA A 37 -6.88 -8.58 8.49
N TYR A 38 -5.72 -8.00 8.23
CA TYR A 38 -4.94 -8.17 7.00
C TYR A 38 -3.53 -8.63 7.34
N THR A 39 -2.96 -9.44 6.48
CA THR A 39 -1.53 -9.76 6.46
C THR A 39 -0.84 -8.99 5.35
N LEU A 40 0.42 -8.63 5.56
CA LEU A 40 1.23 -7.98 4.53
C LEU A 40 1.89 -9.02 3.62
N GLU A 41 1.87 -8.76 2.32
CA GLU A 41 2.62 -9.50 1.30
C GLU A 41 3.22 -8.51 0.30
N GLY A 42 4.53 -8.31 0.36
CA GLY A 42 5.22 -7.27 -0.38
C GLY A 42 4.82 -5.88 0.12
N ALA A 43 4.13 -5.10 -0.69
CA ALA A 43 3.56 -3.81 -0.29
C ALA A 43 2.04 -3.84 -0.15
N LYS A 44 1.41 -5.01 -0.22
CA LYS A 44 -0.04 -5.17 -0.26
C LYS A 44 -0.57 -5.86 1.00
N TYR A 45 -1.61 -5.27 1.59
CA TYR A 45 -2.34 -5.90 2.68
C TYR A 45 -3.44 -6.82 2.13
N ILE A 46 -3.31 -8.12 2.41
CA ILE A 46 -4.24 -9.16 1.96
C ILE A 46 -5.24 -9.42 3.09
N PRO A 47 -6.57 -9.36 2.83
CA PRO A 47 -7.57 -9.65 3.85
C PRO A 47 -7.43 -11.10 4.33
N LEU A 48 -7.44 -11.26 5.65
CA LEU A 48 -7.23 -12.55 6.29
C LEU A 48 -8.51 -13.05 6.97
N LYS A 49 -9.08 -12.25 7.86
CA LYS A 49 -10.20 -12.65 8.72
C LYS A 49 -10.98 -11.44 9.21
N GLU A 50 -12.29 -11.61 9.28
CA GLU A 50 -13.25 -10.67 9.85
C GLU A 50 -13.73 -11.15 11.20
N ALA A 51 -13.99 -10.22 12.13
CA ALA A 51 -14.62 -10.48 13.41
C ALA A 51 -15.61 -9.37 13.78
N ASN A 52 -16.75 -9.77 14.34
CA ASN A 52 -17.72 -8.84 14.90
C ASN A 52 -17.42 -8.54 16.37
N LYS A 53 -17.70 -7.33 16.81
CA LYS A 53 -17.54 -6.91 18.20
C LYS A 53 -18.50 -7.69 19.11
N LYS A 54 -17.97 -8.25 20.19
CA LYS A 54 -18.73 -8.92 21.25
C LYS A 54 -18.19 -8.49 22.61
N ASN A 55 -19.07 -8.09 23.52
CA ASN A 55 -18.69 -7.67 24.88
C ASN A 55 -17.55 -6.63 24.91
N GLY A 56 -17.62 -5.61 24.04
CA GLY A 56 -16.62 -4.54 23.96
C GLY A 56 -15.32 -4.90 23.23
N LYS A 57 -15.20 -6.12 22.68
CA LYS A 57 -13.94 -6.61 22.09
C LYS A 57 -14.16 -7.24 20.71
N TRP A 58 -13.14 -7.18 19.87
CA TRP A 58 -12.98 -8.02 18.67
C TRP A 58 -11.95 -9.09 18.98
N ILE A 59 -12.31 -10.33 18.74
CA ILE A 59 -11.40 -11.49 18.83
C ILE A 59 -11.28 -12.05 17.43
N ILE A 60 -10.11 -11.88 16.83
CA ILE A 60 -9.82 -12.33 15.47
C ILE A 60 -8.94 -13.57 15.58
N ASP A 61 -9.51 -14.73 15.26
CA ASP A 61 -8.79 -15.99 15.20
C ASP A 61 -7.99 -16.06 13.91
N VAL A 62 -6.67 -16.14 14.02
CA VAL A 62 -5.76 -16.27 12.89
C VAL A 62 -5.53 -17.75 12.59
N PRO A 63 -5.99 -18.26 11.43
CA PRO A 63 -6.06 -19.70 11.18
C PRO A 63 -4.75 -20.31 10.68
N LYS A 64 -3.70 -19.52 10.50
CA LYS A 64 -2.41 -19.96 9.94
C LYS A 64 -1.24 -19.30 10.65
N ASN A 65 -0.09 -19.95 10.61
CA ASN A 65 1.16 -19.31 11.00
C ASN A 65 1.44 -18.11 10.10
N TYR A 66 1.72 -16.97 10.74
CA TYR A 66 2.12 -15.76 10.05
C TYR A 66 3.07 -14.95 10.94
N MET A 67 4.27 -14.71 10.43
CA MET A 67 5.28 -13.89 11.07
C MET A 67 5.49 -12.64 10.19
N GLY A 68 5.17 -11.46 10.72
CA GLY A 68 5.22 -10.26 9.91
C GLY A 68 4.28 -9.14 10.37
N MET A 69 4.20 -8.11 9.55
CA MET A 69 3.30 -6.98 9.78
C MET A 69 1.87 -7.34 9.45
N MET A 70 0.96 -6.93 10.31
CA MET A 70 -0.48 -7.05 10.15
C MET A 70 -1.13 -5.68 10.27
N ARG A 71 -2.35 -5.60 9.80
CA ARG A 71 -3.22 -4.44 9.94
C ARG A 71 -4.61 -4.86 10.33
N VAL A 72 -5.23 -4.16 11.28
CA VAL A 72 -6.65 -4.26 11.53
C VAL A 72 -7.33 -3.00 11.05
N TYR A 73 -8.35 -3.17 10.23
CA TYR A 73 -9.16 -2.11 9.65
C TYR A 73 -10.57 -2.14 10.25
N PHE A 74 -11.10 -0.98 10.57
CA PHE A 74 -12.45 -0.78 11.09
C PHE A 74 -13.30 -0.08 10.01
N PRO A 75 -14.12 -0.82 9.25
CA PRO A 75 -14.87 -0.28 8.12
C PRO A 75 -15.83 0.84 8.49
N GLU A 76 -16.40 0.80 9.72
CA GLU A 76 -17.39 1.76 10.19
C GLU A 76 -16.85 3.20 10.28
N ASN A 77 -15.55 3.37 10.49
CA ASN A 77 -14.92 4.68 10.66
C ASN A 77 -13.65 4.89 9.83
N GLY A 78 -13.28 3.92 9.00
CA GLY A 78 -12.10 3.99 8.13
C GLY A 78 -10.74 3.94 8.85
N LYS A 79 -10.70 3.65 10.16
CA LYS A 79 -9.47 3.63 10.94
C LYS A 79 -8.72 2.32 10.81
N THR A 80 -7.41 2.38 11.03
CA THR A 80 -6.51 1.22 11.00
C THR A 80 -5.60 1.19 12.23
N VAL A 81 -5.26 -0.02 12.65
CA VAL A 81 -4.22 -0.29 13.65
C VAL A 81 -3.21 -1.23 13.02
N ASN A 82 -1.94 -0.81 12.97
CA ASN A 82 -0.84 -1.66 12.52
C ASN A 82 -0.22 -2.38 13.73
N LEU A 83 0.13 -3.64 13.54
CA LEU A 83 0.74 -4.50 14.55
C LEU A 83 1.69 -5.49 13.87
N ILE A 84 2.44 -6.23 14.68
CA ILE A 84 3.23 -7.37 14.21
C ILE A 84 2.69 -8.68 14.80
N SER A 85 2.95 -9.77 14.11
CA SER A 85 2.75 -11.13 14.59
C SER A 85 4.09 -11.88 14.63
N GLU A 86 4.31 -12.59 15.72
CA GLU A 86 5.37 -13.60 15.89
C GLU A 86 4.75 -14.97 16.24
N ASN A 87 3.58 -15.27 15.67
CA ASN A 87 2.76 -16.47 15.95
C ASN A 87 2.35 -16.58 17.43
N LYS A 88 2.19 -15.47 18.10
CA LYS A 88 1.74 -15.35 19.50
C LYS A 88 0.50 -14.48 19.56
N ASP A 89 -0.32 -14.68 20.59
CA ASP A 89 -1.50 -13.85 20.81
C ASP A 89 -1.12 -12.37 20.95
N VAL A 90 -1.90 -11.52 20.31
CA VAL A 90 -1.76 -10.06 20.37
C VAL A 90 -2.94 -9.49 21.14
N ALA A 91 -2.67 -8.57 22.06
CA ALA A 91 -3.69 -7.88 22.84
C ALA A 91 -3.50 -6.37 22.76
N ILE A 92 -4.57 -5.65 22.39
CA ILE A 92 -4.54 -4.23 22.10
C ILE A 92 -5.69 -3.54 22.86
N LYS A 93 -5.38 -2.44 23.53
CA LYS A 93 -6.39 -1.52 24.07
C LYS A 93 -6.30 -0.18 23.36
N LEU A 94 -7.42 0.27 22.80
CA LEU A 94 -7.53 1.57 22.14
C LEU A 94 -8.18 2.57 23.08
N THR A 95 -7.50 3.68 23.33
CA THR A 95 -8.12 4.87 23.94
C THR A 95 -8.61 5.75 22.80
N THR A 96 -9.90 6.09 22.84
CA THR A 96 -10.56 6.76 21.71
C THR A 96 -11.42 7.93 22.19
N ASN A 97 -11.53 8.96 21.34
CA ASN A 97 -12.50 10.04 21.47
C ASN A 97 -13.37 10.05 20.21
N GLY A 98 -14.59 9.51 20.32
CA GLY A 98 -15.42 9.19 19.16
C GLY A 98 -14.64 8.27 18.19
N TYR A 99 -14.54 8.67 16.95
CA TYR A 99 -13.82 7.91 15.91
C TYR A 99 -12.29 8.13 15.89
N VAL A 100 -11.76 8.98 16.77
CA VAL A 100 -10.32 9.27 16.82
C VAL A 100 -9.63 8.33 17.79
N ILE A 101 -8.59 7.64 17.33
CA ILE A 101 -7.69 6.87 18.19
C ILE A 101 -6.67 7.86 18.77
N SER A 102 -6.72 8.11 20.08
CA SER A 102 -5.78 8.98 20.78
C SER A 102 -4.57 8.21 21.31
N LYS A 103 -4.73 6.90 21.63
CA LYS A 103 -3.65 6.05 22.10
C LYS A 103 -3.89 4.59 21.72
N ILE A 104 -2.80 3.89 21.41
CA ILE A 104 -2.77 2.44 21.19
C ILE A 104 -1.86 1.86 22.27
N ASP A 105 -2.40 1.04 23.15
CA ASP A 105 -1.67 0.30 24.16
C ASP A 105 -1.59 -1.17 23.75
N PHE A 106 -0.42 -1.62 23.35
CA PHE A 106 -0.13 -3.05 23.16
C PHE A 106 0.13 -3.69 24.52
N LEU A 107 -0.52 -4.81 24.79
CA LEU A 107 -0.40 -5.56 26.05
C LEU A 107 0.50 -6.81 25.88
N ASP A 108 0.87 -7.14 24.67
CA ASP A 108 1.78 -8.22 24.33
C ASP A 108 3.23 -7.69 24.16
N GLU A 109 4.21 -8.53 24.51
CA GLU A 109 5.62 -8.17 24.53
C GLU A 109 6.17 -7.81 23.14
N SER A 110 5.79 -8.57 22.10
CA SER A 110 6.32 -8.37 20.74
C SER A 110 5.96 -6.99 20.20
N ASN A 111 4.69 -6.56 20.32
CA ASN A 111 4.26 -5.26 19.83
C ASN A 111 4.74 -4.10 20.70
N GLN A 112 4.85 -4.28 22.03
CA GLN A 112 5.49 -3.30 22.93
C GLN A 112 6.94 -3.06 22.52
N LYS A 113 7.69 -4.14 22.32
CA LYS A 113 9.11 -4.10 21.92
C LYS A 113 9.28 -3.48 20.52
N MET A 114 8.42 -3.85 19.56
CA MET A 114 8.42 -3.25 18.22
C MET A 114 8.14 -1.74 18.29
N THR A 115 7.15 -1.32 19.09
CA THR A 115 6.81 0.11 19.28
C THR A 115 8.00 0.87 19.87
N HIS A 116 8.64 0.34 20.90
CA HIS A 116 9.81 0.94 21.51
C HIS A 116 10.97 1.05 20.52
N MET A 117 11.26 -0.02 19.80
CA MET A 117 12.27 -0.04 18.73
C MET A 117 12.01 1.04 17.69
N MET A 118 10.76 1.16 17.19
CA MET A 118 10.40 2.17 16.19
C MET A 118 10.57 3.59 16.72
N GLN A 119 10.30 3.83 18.01
CA GLN A 119 10.56 5.13 18.66
C GLN A 119 12.06 5.46 18.71
N ILE A 120 12.90 4.48 19.08
CA ILE A 120 14.36 4.63 19.07
C ILE A 120 14.87 4.95 17.66
N GLN A 121 14.45 4.18 16.65
CA GLN A 121 14.86 4.39 15.26
C GLN A 121 14.40 5.77 14.74
N ARG A 122 13.18 6.20 15.08
CA ARG A 122 12.71 7.54 14.73
C ARG A 122 13.58 8.62 15.37
N LYS A 123 13.85 8.53 16.68
CA LYS A 123 14.74 9.47 17.39
C LYS A 123 16.11 9.49 16.74
N LYS A 124 16.70 8.32 16.47
CA LYS A 124 18.00 8.18 15.81
C LYS A 124 18.00 8.87 14.45
N ASN A 125 17.05 8.55 13.58
CA ASN A 125 16.99 9.12 12.22
C ASN A 125 16.75 10.63 12.19
N GLN A 126 16.05 11.18 13.19
CA GLN A 126 15.79 12.62 13.27
C GLN A 126 16.94 13.41 13.91
N THR A 127 17.60 12.83 14.89
CA THR A 127 18.54 13.57 15.75
C THR A 127 20.00 13.34 15.35
N LEU A 128 20.37 12.09 15.03
CA LEU A 128 21.78 11.75 14.77
C LEU A 128 22.42 12.54 13.61
N PRO A 129 21.77 12.75 12.45
CA PRO A 129 22.37 13.53 11.39
C PRO A 129 22.69 14.97 11.81
N ALA A 130 21.79 15.62 12.56
CA ALA A 130 22.01 16.97 13.07
C ALA A 130 23.18 17.03 14.07
N LEU A 131 23.27 16.05 14.99
CA LEU A 131 24.38 15.98 15.95
C LEU A 131 25.72 15.75 15.25
N LEU A 132 25.75 14.91 14.21
CA LEU A 132 26.97 14.67 13.42
C LEU A 132 27.43 15.91 12.67
N GLU A 133 26.51 16.74 12.14
CA GLU A 133 26.86 18.02 11.53
C GLU A 133 27.40 19.02 12.56
N ILE A 134 26.77 19.10 13.73
CA ILE A 134 27.25 19.95 14.84
C ILE A 134 28.63 19.48 15.29
N LYS A 135 28.87 18.17 15.40
CA LYS A 135 30.17 17.59 15.80
C LYS A 135 31.33 18.03 14.90
N LYS A 136 31.08 18.28 13.61
CA LYS A 136 32.12 18.80 12.69
C LYS A 136 32.61 20.21 13.05
N LEU A 137 31.75 21.00 13.70
CA LEU A 137 32.04 22.39 14.09
C LEU A 137 32.69 22.48 15.49
N TYR A 138 32.49 21.47 16.33
CA TYR A 138 32.97 21.40 17.70
C TYR A 138 33.83 20.14 17.87
N ASN A 139 35.12 20.28 17.58
CA ASN A 139 36.08 19.20 17.71
C ASN A 139 37.31 19.71 18.53
N ASP A 140 37.03 20.32 19.69
CA ASP A 140 37.98 21.04 20.52
C ASP A 140 38.22 20.46 21.91
N ASN A 141 37.67 19.26 22.16
CA ASN A 141 37.67 18.60 23.48
C ASN A 141 36.99 19.41 24.60
N SER A 142 36.19 20.41 24.26
CA SER A 142 35.38 21.18 25.19
C SER A 142 34.37 20.31 25.93
N VAL A 143 33.76 20.86 27.00
CA VAL A 143 32.67 20.16 27.71
C VAL A 143 31.50 19.86 26.77
N PHE A 144 31.21 20.80 25.84
CA PHE A 144 30.14 20.60 24.85
C PHE A 144 30.47 19.49 23.84
N ASP A 145 31.71 19.47 23.33
CA ASP A 145 32.18 18.44 22.40
C ASP A 145 32.06 17.04 23.00
N LYS A 146 32.48 16.87 24.27
CA LYS A 146 32.34 15.59 24.99
C LYS A 146 30.89 15.19 25.25
N ALA A 147 30.04 16.15 25.60
CA ALA A 147 28.61 15.89 25.79
C ALA A 147 27.93 15.47 24.48
N LEU A 148 28.29 16.13 23.37
CA LEU A 148 27.80 15.82 22.02
C LEU A 148 28.23 14.42 21.60
N GLU A 149 29.48 14.04 21.82
CA GLU A 149 30.00 12.72 21.52
C GLU A 149 29.30 11.63 22.38
N SER A 150 29.07 11.91 23.66
CA SER A 150 28.31 11.01 24.53
C SER A 150 26.88 10.78 24.02
N GLU A 151 26.15 11.82 23.59
CA GLU A 151 24.78 11.67 23.05
C GLU A 151 24.79 10.91 21.73
N ILE A 152 25.77 11.18 20.84
CA ILE A 152 25.94 10.42 19.59
C ILE A 152 26.13 8.93 19.90
N GLN A 153 27.03 8.59 20.79
CA GLN A 153 27.30 7.20 21.21
C GLN A 153 26.06 6.55 21.82
N LEU A 154 25.30 7.25 22.66
CA LEU A 154 24.05 6.75 23.21
C LEU A 154 23.02 6.42 22.13
N LEU A 155 22.88 7.28 21.10
CA LEU A 155 21.97 7.04 20.00
C LEU A 155 22.43 5.88 19.09
N GLU A 156 23.73 5.77 18.85
CA GLU A 156 24.31 4.68 18.04
C GLU A 156 24.18 3.33 18.72
N ASN A 157 24.47 3.27 20.02
CA ASN A 157 24.52 2.04 20.83
C ASN A 157 23.17 1.64 21.45
N ASN A 158 22.13 2.45 21.30
CA ASN A 158 20.81 2.13 21.85
C ASN A 158 20.15 1.01 21.03
N ASN A 159 20.50 -0.23 21.38
CA ASN A 159 19.99 -1.44 20.74
C ASN A 159 18.92 -2.09 21.61
N VAL A 160 17.84 -2.53 20.94
CA VAL A 160 16.78 -3.33 21.57
C VAL A 160 17.22 -4.79 21.58
N ALA A 161 17.20 -5.44 22.74
CA ALA A 161 17.44 -6.88 22.82
C ALA A 161 16.34 -7.63 22.06
N THR A 162 16.73 -8.47 21.11
CA THR A 162 15.81 -9.17 20.18
C THR A 162 15.77 -10.67 20.41
N ASP A 163 16.34 -11.15 21.51
CA ASP A 163 16.27 -12.55 21.88
C ASP A 163 14.80 -12.99 21.96
N ASN A 164 14.47 -14.13 21.37
CA ASN A 164 13.10 -14.66 21.26
C ASN A 164 12.11 -13.82 20.44
N HIS A 165 12.60 -12.83 19.65
CA HIS A 165 11.81 -11.99 18.76
C HIS A 165 12.33 -12.06 17.31
N PRO A 166 12.11 -13.16 16.59
CA PRO A 166 12.73 -13.40 15.30
C PRO A 166 12.32 -12.39 14.23
N PHE A 167 11.06 -11.89 14.25
CA PHE A 167 10.62 -10.87 13.31
C PHE A 167 11.27 -9.51 13.59
N ILE A 168 11.32 -9.10 14.85
CA ILE A 168 11.95 -7.83 15.25
C ILE A 168 13.44 -7.87 14.91
N LYS A 169 14.11 -8.99 15.19
CA LYS A 169 15.51 -9.18 14.80
C LYS A 169 15.71 -9.05 13.30
N TYR A 170 14.91 -9.77 12.52
CA TYR A 170 14.97 -9.69 11.06
C TYR A 170 14.78 -8.26 10.56
N TYR A 171 13.80 -7.54 11.11
CA TYR A 171 13.52 -6.16 10.72
C TYR A 171 14.69 -5.22 11.02
N LEU A 172 15.29 -5.32 12.23
CA LEU A 172 16.46 -4.52 12.63
C LEU A 172 17.67 -4.80 11.74
N ASP A 173 18.01 -6.07 11.54
CA ASP A 173 19.18 -6.49 10.78
C ASP A 173 19.12 -6.02 9.33
N ASN A 174 17.92 -5.88 8.77
CA ASN A 174 17.70 -5.62 7.35
C ASN A 174 17.14 -4.21 7.03
N ASN A 175 16.70 -3.43 8.04
CA ASN A 175 16.12 -2.10 7.83
C ASN A 175 17.07 -1.14 7.09
N ARG A 176 18.39 -1.35 7.15
CA ARG A 176 19.40 -0.58 6.41
C ARG A 176 19.16 -0.55 4.89
N PHE A 177 18.58 -1.62 4.31
CA PHE A 177 18.23 -1.70 2.90
C PHE A 177 16.99 -0.90 2.52
N ALA A 178 16.20 -0.44 3.50
CA ALA A 178 14.95 0.28 3.30
C ALA A 178 14.99 1.70 3.90
N ALA A 179 16.13 2.13 4.43
CA ALA A 179 16.26 3.39 5.19
C ALA A 179 16.41 4.63 4.32
N GLY A 180 16.63 4.49 3.01
CA GLY A 180 16.77 5.61 2.07
C GLY A 180 17.95 6.54 2.39
N GLN A 181 18.99 6.05 3.07
CA GLN A 181 20.14 6.85 3.45
C GLN A 181 21.02 7.12 2.22
N GLU A 182 21.07 8.36 1.77
CA GLU A 182 21.88 8.80 0.61
C GLU A 182 23.38 8.47 0.76
N ASN A 183 23.89 8.52 1.97
CA ASN A 183 25.29 8.22 2.29
C ASN A 183 25.57 6.73 2.58
N SER A 184 24.60 5.86 2.42
CA SER A 184 24.79 4.42 2.58
C SER A 184 25.67 3.88 1.45
N LYS A 185 26.77 3.18 1.79
CA LYS A 185 27.70 2.56 0.82
C LYS A 185 27.22 1.21 0.30
N ILE A 186 25.95 0.86 0.47
CA ILE A 186 25.40 -0.41 0.01
C ILE A 186 25.37 -0.41 -1.53
N SER A 187 26.01 -1.38 -2.16
CA SER A 187 26.05 -1.54 -3.61
C SER A 187 24.78 -2.20 -4.17
N THR A 188 24.55 -2.08 -5.49
CA THR A 188 23.45 -2.79 -6.17
C THR A 188 23.57 -4.30 -6.01
N GLU A 189 24.80 -4.86 -6.02
CA GLU A 189 25.04 -6.28 -5.79
C GLU A 189 24.60 -6.74 -4.40
N GLU A 190 24.88 -5.94 -3.35
CA GLU A 190 24.42 -6.26 -1.98
C GLU A 190 22.88 -6.25 -1.89
N TYR A 191 22.19 -5.37 -2.61
CA TYR A 191 20.73 -5.39 -2.73
C TYR A 191 20.23 -6.66 -3.42
N ILE A 192 20.86 -7.05 -4.53
CA ILE A 192 20.51 -8.26 -5.26
C ILE A 192 20.66 -9.50 -4.35
N GLN A 193 21.79 -9.59 -3.62
CA GLN A 193 22.01 -10.66 -2.64
C GLN A 193 20.98 -10.62 -1.50
N PHE A 194 20.65 -9.44 -1.01
CA PHE A 194 19.61 -9.28 0.01
C PHE A 194 18.25 -9.82 -0.48
N PHE A 195 17.80 -9.42 -1.67
CA PHE A 195 16.53 -9.90 -2.21
C PHE A 195 16.53 -11.41 -2.47
N ALA A 196 17.64 -11.96 -2.97
CA ALA A 196 17.73 -13.37 -3.31
C ALA A 196 17.79 -14.28 -2.07
N ASN A 197 18.54 -13.86 -1.04
CA ASN A 197 18.89 -14.71 0.10
C ASN A 197 18.06 -14.48 1.36
N SER A 198 17.22 -13.43 1.40
CA SER A 198 16.32 -13.16 2.54
C SER A 198 15.36 -14.32 2.77
N GLY A 199 15.02 -14.56 4.06
CA GLY A 199 13.94 -15.46 4.46
C GLY A 199 12.55 -14.93 4.05
N SER A 200 11.50 -15.70 4.32
CA SER A 200 10.11 -15.33 4.00
C SER A 200 9.60 -14.07 4.71
N MET A 201 10.31 -13.57 5.71
CA MET A 201 9.97 -12.33 6.39
C MET A 201 10.20 -11.09 5.52
N LEU A 202 10.93 -11.18 4.41
CA LEU A 202 11.06 -10.05 3.47
C LEU A 202 9.69 -9.62 2.96
N GLU A 203 8.88 -10.57 2.53
CA GLU A 203 7.54 -10.32 1.96
C GLU A 203 6.54 -9.79 3.00
N SER A 204 6.77 -10.09 4.29
CA SER A 204 5.86 -9.70 5.37
C SER A 204 6.37 -8.55 6.26
N SER A 205 7.53 -7.93 5.93
CA SER A 205 8.19 -6.96 6.78
C SER A 205 7.98 -5.49 6.42
N SER A 206 7.32 -5.17 5.31
CA SER A 206 7.27 -3.83 4.70
C SER A 206 8.62 -3.29 4.18
N LEU A 207 9.69 -4.08 4.21
CA LEU A 207 11.02 -3.65 3.73
C LEU A 207 11.14 -3.79 2.21
N LEU A 208 10.37 -4.68 1.56
CA LEU A 208 10.56 -5.04 0.15
C LEU A 208 10.49 -3.83 -0.78
N ARG A 209 9.39 -3.09 -0.77
CA ARG A 209 9.20 -1.95 -1.68
C ARG A 209 10.18 -0.80 -1.41
N PRO A 210 10.39 -0.32 -0.16
CA PRO A 210 11.41 0.68 0.10
C PRO A 210 12.82 0.25 -0.33
N ALA A 211 13.19 -1.00 -0.12
CA ALA A 211 14.47 -1.54 -0.55
C ALA A 211 14.60 -1.58 -2.09
N LEU A 212 13.53 -1.94 -2.82
CA LEU A 212 13.51 -1.86 -4.28
C LEU A 212 13.64 -0.43 -4.80
N VAL A 213 12.97 0.53 -4.16
CA VAL A 213 13.11 1.96 -4.51
C VAL A 213 14.55 2.42 -4.27
N ASP A 214 15.16 2.02 -3.14
CA ASP A 214 16.53 2.41 -2.80
C ASP A 214 17.56 1.73 -3.73
N PHE A 215 17.34 0.48 -4.10
CA PHE A 215 18.10 -0.22 -5.15
C PHE A 215 18.06 0.54 -6.47
N LEU A 216 16.87 0.94 -6.95
CA LEU A 216 16.73 1.69 -8.20
C LEU A 216 17.40 3.07 -8.14
N ARG A 217 17.38 3.76 -7.00
CA ARG A 217 18.08 5.04 -6.81
C ARG A 217 19.60 4.93 -6.97
N ARG A 218 20.18 3.74 -6.84
CA ARG A 218 21.62 3.48 -7.00
C ARG A 218 21.99 3.13 -8.42
N THR A 219 21.03 3.05 -9.32
CA THR A 219 21.26 2.85 -10.75
C THR A 219 21.28 4.19 -11.48
N SER A 220 21.91 4.24 -12.64
CA SER A 220 21.79 5.35 -13.59
C SER A 220 20.81 5.01 -14.71
N PRO A 221 20.36 5.99 -15.51
CA PRO A 221 19.53 5.71 -16.68
C PRO A 221 20.13 4.69 -17.64
N GLU A 222 21.48 4.61 -17.70
CA GLU A 222 22.21 3.68 -18.57
C GLU A 222 22.28 2.25 -17.97
N THR A 223 22.27 2.13 -16.64
CA THR A 223 22.52 0.86 -15.95
C THR A 223 21.24 0.22 -15.37
N ILE A 224 20.14 0.97 -15.22
CA ILE A 224 18.92 0.49 -14.59
C ILE A 224 18.41 -0.81 -15.21
N ASP A 225 18.39 -0.92 -16.53
CA ASP A 225 17.91 -2.12 -17.22
C ASP A 225 18.78 -3.35 -16.91
N SER A 226 20.11 -3.18 -16.93
CA SER A 226 21.04 -4.29 -16.65
C SER A 226 21.01 -4.73 -15.19
N GLU A 227 20.86 -3.78 -14.25
CA GLU A 227 20.80 -4.10 -12.82
C GLU A 227 19.47 -4.79 -12.46
N VAL A 228 18.36 -4.35 -13.05
CA VAL A 228 17.06 -5.02 -12.87
C VAL A 228 17.06 -6.41 -13.51
N ASP A 229 17.68 -6.59 -14.69
CA ASP A 229 17.81 -7.90 -15.33
C ASP A 229 18.60 -8.87 -14.44
N LYS A 230 19.76 -8.44 -13.86
CA LYS A 230 20.54 -9.23 -12.89
C LYS A 230 19.72 -9.60 -11.65
N LEU A 231 18.95 -8.64 -11.12
CA LEU A 231 18.06 -8.90 -9.97
C LEU A 231 17.05 -9.99 -10.30
N LEU A 232 16.32 -9.85 -11.42
CA LEU A 232 15.26 -10.79 -11.81
C LEU A 232 15.81 -12.19 -12.15
N GLU A 233 17.00 -12.27 -12.74
CA GLU A 233 17.71 -13.53 -12.93
C GLU A 233 18.03 -14.19 -11.59
N LYS A 234 18.61 -13.43 -10.65
CA LYS A 234 19.07 -13.95 -9.36
C LYS A 234 17.92 -14.43 -8.47
N VAL A 235 16.79 -13.69 -8.42
CA VAL A 235 15.62 -14.07 -7.62
C VAL A 235 14.77 -15.16 -8.29
N ASN A 236 14.97 -15.44 -9.55
CA ASN A 236 14.29 -16.45 -10.37
C ASN A 236 12.78 -16.24 -10.49
N LEU A 237 12.33 -15.76 -11.63
CA LEU A 237 10.91 -15.45 -11.90
C LEU A 237 9.94 -16.65 -11.81
N LYS A 238 10.46 -17.90 -11.76
CA LYS A 238 9.63 -19.09 -11.50
C LYS A 238 9.22 -19.21 -10.03
N THR A 239 9.86 -18.45 -9.13
CA THR A 239 9.53 -18.43 -7.69
C THR A 239 8.47 -17.39 -7.37
N SER A 240 7.74 -17.60 -6.29
CA SER A 240 6.77 -16.62 -5.79
C SER A 240 7.44 -15.27 -5.47
N ARG A 241 8.67 -15.28 -4.92
CA ARG A 241 9.46 -14.07 -4.66
C ARG A 241 9.81 -13.32 -5.92
N GLY A 242 10.36 -14.02 -6.95
CA GLY A 242 10.72 -13.37 -8.21
C GLY A 242 9.53 -12.71 -8.88
N GLN A 243 8.38 -13.38 -8.88
CA GLN A 243 7.13 -12.84 -9.42
C GLN A 243 6.61 -11.64 -8.59
N LEU A 244 6.73 -11.69 -7.27
CA LEU A 244 6.35 -10.58 -6.40
C LEU A 244 7.26 -9.36 -6.63
N ILE A 245 8.58 -9.56 -6.73
CA ILE A 245 9.55 -8.50 -7.04
C ILE A 245 9.23 -7.87 -8.39
N LEU A 246 8.95 -8.67 -9.42
CA LEU A 246 8.55 -8.13 -10.73
C LEU A 246 7.24 -7.32 -10.64
N ALA A 247 6.25 -7.79 -9.88
CA ALA A 247 5.01 -7.05 -9.67
C ALA A 247 5.25 -5.71 -8.94
N GLU A 248 6.11 -5.70 -7.91
CA GLU A 248 6.49 -4.47 -7.20
C GLU A 248 7.27 -3.51 -8.10
N LEU A 249 8.22 -4.00 -8.90
CA LEU A 249 8.95 -3.18 -9.87
C LEU A 249 8.02 -2.53 -10.89
N LEU A 250 7.08 -3.28 -11.47
CA LEU A 250 6.07 -2.72 -12.39
C LEU A 250 5.25 -1.61 -11.73
N SER A 251 4.88 -1.80 -10.45
CA SER A 251 4.17 -0.78 -9.68
C SER A 251 5.04 0.46 -9.41
N ILE A 252 6.33 0.27 -9.14
CA ILE A 252 7.30 1.36 -8.92
C ILE A 252 7.52 2.14 -10.22
N PHE A 253 7.71 1.46 -11.34
CA PHE A 253 7.88 2.10 -12.65
C PHE A 253 6.68 2.95 -13.05
N GLU A 254 5.45 2.49 -12.75
CA GLU A 254 4.24 3.29 -12.96
C GLU A 254 4.22 4.54 -12.07
N ILE A 255 4.53 4.41 -10.76
CA ILE A 255 4.51 5.53 -9.80
C ILE A 255 5.57 6.60 -10.14
N TYR A 256 6.74 6.17 -10.59
CA TYR A 256 7.85 7.09 -10.91
C TYR A 256 7.95 7.44 -12.39
N GLU A 257 6.91 7.12 -13.17
CA GLU A 257 6.80 7.43 -14.61
C GLU A 257 7.99 6.91 -15.45
N LEU A 258 8.55 5.75 -15.07
CA LEU A 258 9.63 5.09 -15.79
C LEU A 258 9.07 4.24 -16.95
N GLU A 259 8.49 4.92 -17.95
CA GLU A 259 7.72 4.28 -19.03
C GLU A 259 8.51 3.22 -19.80
N LYS A 260 9.78 3.50 -20.16
CA LYS A 260 10.64 2.56 -20.88
C LYS A 260 10.82 1.25 -20.12
N GLN A 261 11.11 1.34 -18.81
CA GLN A 261 11.26 0.18 -17.94
C GLN A 261 9.93 -0.55 -17.77
N LYS A 262 8.86 0.21 -17.55
CA LYS A 262 7.51 -0.37 -17.45
C LYS A 262 7.15 -1.19 -18.68
N GLU A 263 7.32 -0.66 -19.89
CA GLU A 263 7.04 -1.37 -21.13
C GLU A 263 7.91 -2.64 -21.30
N LYS A 264 9.21 -2.53 -21.05
CA LYS A 264 10.14 -3.68 -21.12
C LYS A 264 9.70 -4.82 -20.21
N TYR A 265 9.50 -4.52 -18.91
CA TYR A 265 9.20 -5.55 -17.91
C TYR A 265 7.73 -5.97 -17.90
N PHE A 266 6.81 -5.14 -18.39
CA PHE A 266 5.45 -5.57 -18.72
C PHE A 266 5.44 -6.56 -19.87
N GLY A 267 6.22 -6.33 -20.92
CA GLY A 267 6.45 -7.28 -22.02
C GLY A 267 6.99 -8.61 -21.50
N LEU A 268 8.01 -8.57 -20.64
CA LEU A 268 8.55 -9.77 -19.98
C LEU A 268 7.46 -10.51 -19.18
N ALA A 269 6.73 -9.81 -18.30
CA ALA A 269 5.69 -10.41 -17.46
C ALA A 269 4.53 -11.01 -18.27
N SER A 270 4.16 -10.37 -19.39
CA SER A 270 3.07 -10.82 -20.26
C SER A 270 3.40 -12.07 -21.08
N ASN A 271 4.68 -12.35 -21.28
CA ASN A 271 5.18 -13.48 -22.09
C ASN A 271 5.70 -14.66 -21.25
N LEU A 272 5.48 -14.62 -19.92
CA LEU A 272 5.84 -15.76 -19.08
C LEU A 272 4.98 -16.99 -19.44
N ASN A 273 5.64 -18.10 -19.74
CA ASN A 273 5.02 -19.36 -20.21
C ASN A 273 4.74 -20.36 -19.08
N TYR A 274 4.63 -19.89 -17.83
CA TYR A 274 4.32 -20.67 -16.65
C TYR A 274 3.27 -19.95 -15.79
N GLU A 275 2.74 -20.64 -14.78
CA GLU A 275 1.74 -20.07 -13.90
C GLU A 275 2.31 -18.89 -13.11
N VAL A 276 1.61 -17.75 -13.16
CA VAL A 276 1.95 -16.55 -12.43
C VAL A 276 1.08 -16.40 -11.17
N ASN A 277 1.67 -15.88 -10.10
CA ASN A 277 0.96 -15.63 -8.85
C ASN A 277 -0.12 -14.53 -8.99
N GLY A 278 -1.03 -14.47 -8.01
CA GLY A 278 -2.17 -13.54 -8.04
C GLY A 278 -1.77 -12.07 -8.15
N GLN A 279 -0.68 -11.64 -7.51
CA GLN A 279 -0.24 -10.23 -7.54
C GLN A 279 0.32 -9.84 -8.91
N LEU A 280 1.22 -10.66 -9.48
CA LEU A 280 1.76 -10.40 -10.83
C LEU A 280 0.64 -10.44 -11.88
N LYS A 281 -0.26 -11.40 -11.80
CA LYS A 281 -1.43 -11.48 -12.68
C LYS A 281 -2.30 -10.24 -12.58
N THR A 282 -2.53 -9.74 -11.38
CA THR A 282 -3.36 -8.55 -11.13
C THR A 282 -2.73 -7.30 -11.73
N ILE A 283 -1.43 -7.07 -11.50
CA ILE A 283 -0.76 -5.86 -12.03
C ILE A 283 -0.65 -5.90 -13.56
N VAL A 284 -0.32 -7.06 -14.14
CA VAL A 284 -0.28 -7.23 -15.61
C VAL A 284 -1.66 -6.94 -16.23
N LYS A 285 -2.73 -7.48 -15.64
CA LYS A 285 -4.10 -7.19 -16.08
C LYS A 285 -4.44 -5.71 -15.93
N ALA A 286 -4.07 -5.08 -14.83
CA ALA A 286 -4.35 -3.68 -14.56
C ALA A 286 -3.62 -2.76 -15.56
N ILE A 287 -2.34 -2.99 -15.83
CA ILE A 287 -1.56 -2.26 -16.83
C ILE A 287 -2.19 -2.45 -18.23
N LYS A 288 -2.53 -3.68 -18.60
CA LYS A 288 -3.20 -3.96 -19.88
C LYS A 288 -4.54 -3.21 -20.03
N ASN A 289 -5.35 -3.18 -18.97
CA ASN A 289 -6.64 -2.50 -18.95
C ASN A 289 -6.53 -0.98 -19.09
N THR A 290 -5.39 -0.41 -18.73
CA THR A 290 -5.15 1.04 -18.70
C THR A 290 -4.10 1.52 -19.70
N SER A 291 -3.68 0.66 -20.63
CA SER A 291 -2.80 1.06 -21.74
C SER A 291 -3.53 1.95 -22.73
N ILE A 292 -2.81 2.85 -23.40
CA ILE A 292 -3.38 3.62 -24.53
C ILE A 292 -3.98 2.66 -25.54
N SER A 293 -5.12 3.02 -26.07
CA SER A 293 -5.94 2.22 -26.97
C SER A 293 -6.71 1.04 -26.34
N ALA A 294 -6.52 0.73 -25.06
CA ALA A 294 -7.39 -0.22 -24.36
C ALA A 294 -8.79 0.38 -24.10
N VAL A 295 -9.80 -0.47 -24.09
CA VAL A 295 -11.14 -0.09 -23.59
C VAL A 295 -11.09 -0.14 -22.07
N LEU A 296 -11.37 1.00 -21.42
CA LEU A 296 -11.38 1.08 -19.97
C LEU A 296 -12.47 0.14 -19.42
N PRO A 297 -12.17 -0.73 -18.43
CA PRO A 297 -13.18 -1.60 -17.84
C PRO A 297 -14.40 -0.82 -17.36
N ASP A 298 -15.60 -1.31 -17.69
CA ASP A 298 -16.84 -0.65 -17.28
C ASP A 298 -17.01 -0.69 -15.77
N TYR A 299 -17.62 0.33 -15.21
CA TYR A 299 -17.86 0.46 -13.78
C TYR A 299 -19.32 0.77 -13.50
N SER A 300 -19.95 -0.01 -12.64
CA SER A 300 -21.30 0.25 -12.11
C SER A 300 -21.24 1.26 -10.99
N PHE A 301 -21.87 2.40 -11.17
CA PHE A 301 -21.92 3.45 -10.16
C PHE A 301 -22.56 2.96 -8.86
N THR A 302 -22.06 3.44 -7.74
CA THR A 302 -22.59 3.14 -6.41
C THR A 302 -23.84 3.97 -6.11
N SER A 303 -24.42 3.78 -4.93
CA SER A 303 -25.49 4.66 -4.42
C SER A 303 -25.01 6.07 -4.07
N ASN A 304 -23.69 6.32 -4.06
CA ASN A 304 -23.10 7.63 -3.78
C ASN A 304 -22.93 8.50 -5.02
N VAL A 305 -23.29 7.99 -6.20
CA VAL A 305 -23.13 8.74 -7.46
C VAL A 305 -24.02 9.98 -7.48
N THR A 306 -23.44 11.08 -7.99
CA THR A 306 -24.14 12.36 -8.19
C THR A 306 -24.10 12.81 -9.64
N ASN A 307 -24.99 13.74 -10.00
CA ASN A 307 -25.03 14.46 -11.28
C ASN A 307 -25.22 13.58 -12.52
N THR A 308 -25.75 12.36 -12.38
CA THR A 308 -26.08 11.49 -13.51
C THR A 308 -27.27 10.58 -13.22
N LYS A 309 -27.96 10.17 -14.29
CA LYS A 309 -28.95 9.07 -14.28
C LYS A 309 -28.36 7.76 -14.82
N ALA A 310 -27.15 7.81 -15.41
CA ALA A 310 -26.46 6.63 -15.88
C ALA A 310 -26.20 5.67 -14.70
N LYS A 311 -26.29 4.37 -14.97
CA LYS A 311 -26.03 3.33 -13.95
C LYS A 311 -24.58 2.84 -13.96
N LYS A 312 -23.83 3.19 -15.01
CA LYS A 312 -22.46 2.75 -15.23
C LYS A 312 -21.71 3.71 -16.15
N LEU A 313 -20.39 3.63 -16.16
CA LEU A 313 -19.51 4.50 -16.95
C LEU A 313 -19.86 4.46 -18.44
N SER A 314 -20.04 3.28 -19.02
CA SER A 314 -20.39 3.14 -20.45
C SER A 314 -21.79 3.68 -20.78
N GLY A 315 -22.63 3.90 -19.80
CA GLY A 315 -23.95 4.55 -19.95
C GLY A 315 -23.89 6.06 -20.09
N VAL A 316 -22.79 6.70 -19.75
CA VAL A 316 -22.57 8.14 -19.89
C VAL A 316 -22.32 8.46 -21.38
N LYS A 317 -23.16 9.31 -21.96
CA LYS A 317 -23.09 9.69 -23.40
C LYS A 317 -22.30 10.99 -23.54
N ALA A 318 -21.13 10.90 -24.16
CA ALA A 318 -20.26 12.02 -24.52
C ALA A 318 -19.31 11.59 -25.64
N ASP A 319 -18.77 12.55 -26.41
CA ASP A 319 -17.78 12.28 -27.46
C ASP A 319 -16.40 11.95 -26.83
N LYS A 320 -16.10 12.59 -25.70
CA LYS A 320 -14.97 12.25 -24.85
C LYS A 320 -15.39 12.23 -23.39
N LYS A 321 -14.72 11.41 -22.59
CA LYS A 321 -14.89 11.35 -21.13
C LYS A 321 -13.55 11.55 -20.46
N VAL A 322 -13.47 12.46 -19.50
CA VAL A 322 -12.31 12.63 -18.63
C VAL A 322 -12.61 11.91 -17.34
N VAL A 323 -11.96 10.78 -17.12
CA VAL A 323 -12.08 10.01 -15.89
C VAL A 323 -10.97 10.46 -14.94
N LEU A 324 -11.36 10.94 -13.76
CA LEU A 324 -10.47 11.44 -12.70
C LEU A 324 -10.57 10.53 -11.47
N PHE A 325 -9.46 10.03 -11.00
CA PHE A 325 -9.34 9.40 -9.68
C PHE A 325 -8.69 10.39 -8.71
N TRP A 326 -9.36 10.67 -7.60
CA TRP A 326 -8.95 11.72 -6.67
C TRP A 326 -9.29 11.37 -5.21
N SER A 327 -8.95 12.24 -4.25
CA SER A 327 -9.41 12.12 -2.87
C SER A 327 -9.63 13.50 -2.24
N SER A 328 -10.62 13.60 -1.37
CA SER A 328 -10.93 14.83 -0.62
C SER A 328 -9.82 15.24 0.36
N THR A 329 -8.88 14.35 0.65
CA THR A 329 -7.70 14.62 1.50
C THR A 329 -6.41 14.86 0.69
N CYS A 330 -6.47 14.76 -0.64
CA CYS A 330 -5.33 14.95 -1.52
C CYS A 330 -5.15 16.45 -1.87
N SER A 331 -4.12 17.09 -1.37
CA SER A 331 -3.87 18.52 -1.61
C SER A 331 -3.63 18.85 -3.09
N HIS A 332 -3.00 17.96 -3.86
CA HIS A 332 -2.81 18.13 -5.31
C HIS A 332 -4.17 18.08 -6.04
N CYS A 333 -5.04 17.12 -5.68
CA CYS A 333 -6.37 17.01 -6.26
C CYS A 333 -7.20 18.27 -5.99
N LEU A 334 -7.19 18.77 -4.74
CA LEU A 334 -7.95 19.95 -4.36
C LEU A 334 -7.52 21.23 -5.09
N ARG A 335 -6.27 21.30 -5.60
CA ARG A 335 -5.82 22.41 -6.47
C ARG A 335 -6.34 22.27 -7.91
N GLU A 336 -6.61 21.05 -8.37
CA GLU A 336 -7.12 20.79 -9.73
C GLU A 336 -8.62 21.06 -9.86
N LEU A 337 -9.42 20.81 -8.80
CA LEU A 337 -10.89 20.95 -8.85
C LEU A 337 -11.37 22.34 -9.31
N PRO A 338 -10.80 23.48 -8.86
CA PRO A 338 -11.18 24.80 -9.38
C PRO A 338 -10.93 24.94 -10.88
N ILE A 339 -9.78 24.45 -11.38
CA ILE A 339 -9.42 24.51 -12.80
C ILE A 339 -10.43 23.73 -13.63
N ILE A 340 -10.84 22.54 -13.17
CA ILE A 340 -11.88 21.74 -13.81
C ILE A 340 -13.20 22.51 -13.81
N SER A 341 -13.60 23.10 -12.69
CA SER A 341 -14.85 23.82 -12.51
C SER A 341 -14.96 25.03 -13.44
N GLU A 342 -13.92 25.83 -13.56
CA GLU A 342 -13.84 27.00 -14.45
C GLU A 342 -13.98 26.61 -15.92
N ASN A 343 -13.50 25.43 -16.30
CA ASN A 343 -13.51 24.96 -17.69
C ASN A 343 -14.69 24.03 -18.00
N TYR A 344 -15.45 23.57 -17.00
CA TYR A 344 -16.47 22.54 -17.20
C TYR A 344 -17.53 22.90 -18.24
N GLN A 345 -18.02 24.14 -18.26
CA GLN A 345 -19.01 24.59 -19.25
C GLN A 345 -18.45 24.60 -20.69
N LYS A 346 -17.15 24.89 -20.87
CA LYS A 346 -16.47 24.81 -22.17
C LYS A 346 -16.37 23.35 -22.62
N LEU A 347 -16.06 22.44 -21.69
CA LEU A 347 -16.02 21.00 -21.98
C LEU A 347 -17.41 20.48 -22.40
N LYS A 348 -18.45 20.85 -21.68
CA LYS A 348 -19.85 20.46 -22.04
C LYS A 348 -20.25 20.93 -23.43
N LYS A 349 -19.85 22.13 -23.83
CA LYS A 349 -20.10 22.63 -25.22
C LYS A 349 -19.37 21.80 -26.27
N LYS A 350 -18.24 21.18 -25.93
CA LYS A 350 -17.50 20.25 -26.81
C LYS A 350 -17.95 18.79 -26.64
N ASN A 351 -19.09 18.53 -25.98
CA ASN A 351 -19.62 17.20 -25.65
C ASN A 351 -18.60 16.32 -24.89
N ILE A 352 -17.85 16.93 -23.95
CA ILE A 352 -16.89 16.24 -23.07
C ILE A 352 -17.48 16.20 -21.66
N GLU A 353 -17.53 14.99 -21.05
CA GLU A 353 -17.99 14.79 -19.69
C GLU A 353 -16.84 14.46 -18.76
N VAL A 354 -16.93 14.96 -17.51
CA VAL A 354 -15.99 14.62 -16.44
C VAL A 354 -16.65 13.61 -15.50
N ILE A 355 -15.94 12.53 -15.20
CA ILE A 355 -16.38 11.47 -14.28
C ILE A 355 -15.30 11.29 -13.22
N ALA A 356 -15.61 11.65 -11.99
CA ALA A 356 -14.65 11.65 -10.89
C ALA A 356 -14.96 10.51 -9.90
N PHE A 357 -13.99 9.66 -9.65
CA PHE A 357 -14.03 8.57 -8.68
C PHE A 357 -13.17 8.92 -7.47
N ALA A 358 -13.81 9.08 -6.31
CA ALA A 358 -13.11 9.46 -5.09
C ALA A 358 -12.63 8.25 -4.30
N LEU A 359 -11.32 8.25 -3.96
CA LEU A 359 -10.71 7.30 -3.04
C LEU A 359 -10.88 7.77 -1.59
N ASP A 360 -12.11 8.02 -1.21
CA ASP A 360 -12.45 8.46 0.14
C ASP A 360 -13.01 7.32 0.99
N SER A 361 -12.79 7.40 2.30
CA SER A 361 -13.40 6.52 3.29
C SER A 361 -14.33 7.28 4.26
N ASN A 362 -14.32 8.61 4.20
CA ASN A 362 -15.18 9.48 5.02
C ASN A 362 -16.32 10.04 4.16
N SER A 363 -17.54 9.56 4.42
CA SER A 363 -18.75 9.97 3.68
C SER A 363 -19.10 11.44 3.83
N GLU A 364 -18.88 12.03 5.01
CA GLU A 364 -19.21 13.42 5.28
C GLU A 364 -18.29 14.36 4.53
N LEU A 365 -16.98 14.11 4.61
CA LEU A 365 -15.97 14.88 3.91
C LEU A 365 -16.14 14.77 2.38
N TYR A 366 -16.41 13.56 1.87
CA TYR A 366 -16.73 13.36 0.46
C TYR A 366 -17.92 14.22 0.02
N LYS A 367 -19.03 14.17 0.76
CA LYS A 367 -20.23 14.96 0.46
C LYS A 367 -19.97 16.47 0.51
N GLU A 368 -19.22 16.93 1.52
CA GLU A 368 -18.81 18.34 1.63
C GLU A 368 -18.04 18.80 0.39
N LYS A 369 -17.01 18.04 0.00
CA LYS A 369 -16.13 18.41 -1.13
C LYS A 369 -16.80 18.29 -2.48
N THR A 370 -17.79 17.40 -2.64
CA THR A 370 -18.48 17.18 -3.92
C THR A 370 -19.75 17.99 -4.09
N ALA A 371 -20.27 18.63 -3.04
CA ALA A 371 -21.56 19.34 -3.04
C ALA A 371 -21.69 20.43 -4.13
N SER A 372 -20.58 21.10 -4.46
CA SER A 372 -20.54 22.17 -5.48
C SER A 372 -20.00 21.71 -6.85
N LEU A 373 -19.57 20.47 -6.98
CA LEU A 373 -18.97 19.97 -8.21
C LEU A 373 -20.05 19.60 -9.24
N PRO A 374 -20.05 20.20 -10.44
CA PRO A 374 -21.14 20.04 -11.39
C PRO A 374 -21.06 18.76 -12.23
N TRP A 375 -19.96 18.05 -12.20
CA TRP A 375 -19.74 16.82 -12.97
C TRP A 375 -20.11 15.56 -12.19
N ILE A 376 -20.03 14.40 -12.84
CA ILE A 376 -20.36 13.11 -12.24
C ILE A 376 -19.30 12.78 -11.17
N ASN A 377 -19.75 12.49 -9.94
CA ASN A 377 -18.88 12.04 -8.85
C ASN A 377 -19.42 10.73 -8.29
N ASP A 378 -18.54 9.80 -7.97
CA ASP A 378 -18.87 8.56 -7.26
C ASP A 378 -17.74 8.11 -6.33
N THR A 379 -18.08 7.28 -5.34
CA THR A 379 -17.13 6.69 -4.40
C THR A 379 -17.65 5.38 -3.83
N GLU A 380 -16.75 4.41 -3.63
CA GLU A 380 -17.03 3.19 -2.87
C GLU A 380 -16.93 3.39 -1.36
N LEU A 381 -16.43 4.54 -0.89
CA LEU A 381 -16.11 4.82 0.52
C LEU A 381 -15.14 3.81 1.14
N LYS A 382 -14.24 3.23 0.35
CA LYS A 382 -13.24 2.25 0.78
C LYS A 382 -11.81 2.81 0.75
N GLY A 383 -11.63 4.09 0.43
CA GLY A 383 -10.31 4.70 0.29
C GLY A 383 -9.46 3.94 -0.72
N TRP A 384 -8.20 3.70 -0.39
CA TRP A 384 -7.26 2.93 -1.20
C TRP A 384 -7.56 1.43 -1.33
N GLN A 385 -8.61 0.95 -0.66
CA GLN A 385 -9.14 -0.41 -0.80
C GLN A 385 -10.31 -0.48 -1.79
N SER A 386 -10.62 0.63 -2.46
CA SER A 386 -11.58 0.68 -3.55
C SER A 386 -11.13 -0.19 -4.72
N SER A 387 -12.09 -0.77 -5.43
CA SER A 387 -11.82 -1.57 -6.64
C SER A 387 -11.07 -0.80 -7.73
N TYR A 388 -11.10 0.54 -7.68
CA TYR A 388 -10.39 1.44 -8.59
C TYR A 388 -8.89 1.17 -8.63
N THR A 389 -8.26 0.91 -7.47
CA THR A 389 -6.82 0.73 -7.34
C THR A 389 -6.29 -0.48 -8.11
N GLU A 390 -7.07 -1.54 -8.16
CA GLU A 390 -6.70 -2.76 -8.90
C GLU A 390 -7.19 -2.74 -10.34
N THR A 391 -8.46 -2.37 -10.55
CA THR A 391 -9.08 -2.43 -11.87
C THR A 391 -8.45 -1.43 -12.84
N TYR A 392 -8.16 -0.22 -12.36
CA TYR A 392 -7.67 0.89 -13.17
C TYR A 392 -6.22 1.27 -12.87
N ASN A 393 -5.48 0.41 -12.17
CA ASN A 393 -4.07 0.62 -11.83
C ASN A 393 -3.81 1.98 -11.15
N VAL A 394 -4.76 2.46 -10.33
CA VAL A 394 -4.59 3.74 -9.64
C VAL A 394 -3.59 3.58 -8.49
N ARG A 395 -2.44 4.26 -8.58
CA ARG A 395 -1.33 4.18 -7.62
C ARG A 395 -1.08 5.51 -6.90
N ALA A 396 -1.58 6.60 -7.47
CA ALA A 396 -1.49 7.95 -6.93
C ALA A 396 -2.76 8.72 -7.27
N THR A 397 -2.98 9.86 -6.60
CA THR A 397 -4.03 10.82 -6.93
C THR A 397 -3.44 12.23 -7.06
N PRO A 398 -3.88 13.01 -8.07
CA PRO A 398 -4.87 12.67 -9.10
C PRO A 398 -4.30 11.72 -10.16
N THR A 399 -5.17 10.88 -10.76
CA THR A 399 -4.87 10.08 -11.95
C THR A 399 -5.98 10.35 -12.97
N TYR A 400 -5.59 10.54 -14.24
CA TYR A 400 -6.50 10.89 -15.32
C TYR A 400 -6.46 9.86 -16.46
N PHE A 401 -7.64 9.57 -17.03
CA PHE A 401 -7.78 8.92 -18.32
C PHE A 401 -8.72 9.74 -19.20
N VAL A 402 -8.36 9.96 -20.45
CA VAL A 402 -9.26 10.52 -21.46
C VAL A 402 -9.72 9.39 -22.35
N LEU A 403 -11.03 9.24 -22.44
CA LEU A 403 -11.68 8.19 -23.23
C LEU A 403 -12.36 8.79 -24.46
N ASP A 404 -12.41 8.03 -25.54
CA ASP A 404 -13.30 8.32 -26.68
C ASP A 404 -14.75 7.89 -26.39
N LYS A 405 -15.63 8.09 -27.35
CA LYS A 405 -17.07 7.70 -27.28
C LYS A 405 -17.31 6.20 -27.05
N ASN A 406 -16.31 5.35 -27.30
CA ASN A 406 -16.37 3.90 -27.14
C ASN A 406 -15.64 3.43 -25.86
N ASP A 407 -15.35 4.34 -24.94
CA ASP A 407 -14.60 4.10 -23.69
C ASP A 407 -13.16 3.64 -23.92
N LYS A 408 -12.59 3.90 -25.09
CA LYS A 408 -11.19 3.59 -25.40
C LYS A 408 -10.29 4.72 -24.89
N ILE A 409 -9.24 4.36 -24.16
CA ILE A 409 -8.26 5.31 -23.63
C ILE A 409 -7.48 5.93 -24.81
N ILE A 410 -7.58 7.23 -24.96
CA ILE A 410 -6.89 7.99 -26.01
C ILE A 410 -5.75 8.83 -25.45
N GLU A 411 -5.78 9.13 -24.13
CA GLU A 411 -4.76 9.95 -23.47
C GLU A 411 -4.71 9.65 -21.96
N LYS A 412 -3.54 9.84 -21.34
CA LYS A 412 -3.29 9.76 -19.89
C LYS A 412 -2.56 11.03 -19.45
N PRO A 413 -3.23 12.17 -19.31
CA PRO A 413 -2.58 13.42 -18.94
C PRO A 413 -2.10 13.38 -17.49
N THR A 414 -0.94 14.01 -17.21
CA THR A 414 -0.35 14.07 -15.88
C THR A 414 -1.11 15.01 -14.93
N ASN A 415 -1.85 15.97 -15.49
CA ASN A 415 -2.72 16.91 -14.78
C ASN A 415 -3.79 17.46 -15.72
N PHE A 416 -4.78 18.17 -15.17
CA PHE A 416 -5.90 18.67 -15.96
C PHE A 416 -5.51 19.77 -16.97
N SER A 417 -4.52 20.59 -16.63
CA SER A 417 -4.02 21.65 -17.53
C SER A 417 -3.34 21.05 -18.77
N ALA A 418 -2.61 19.93 -18.61
CA ALA A 418 -2.06 19.21 -19.75
C ALA A 418 -3.15 18.69 -20.69
N PHE A 419 -4.26 18.19 -20.15
CA PHE A 419 -5.42 17.82 -20.97
C PHE A 419 -6.03 19.03 -21.70
N LEU A 420 -6.19 20.17 -21.02
CA LEU A 420 -6.77 21.36 -21.66
C LEU A 420 -5.95 21.83 -22.86
N SER A 421 -4.61 21.74 -22.78
CA SER A 421 -3.73 22.15 -23.90
C SER A 421 -3.88 21.27 -25.14
N THR A 422 -4.44 20.07 -25.03
CA THR A 422 -4.73 19.20 -26.18
C THR A 422 -6.08 19.52 -26.86
N LEU A 423 -6.86 20.44 -26.30
CA LEU A 423 -8.17 20.84 -26.82
C LEU A 423 -8.12 22.15 -27.63
N GLU A 424 -7.00 22.87 -27.55
CA GLU A 424 -6.73 24.10 -28.32
C GLU A 424 -6.27 23.73 -29.73
#